data_1eab36eb2eee33fa708957cee170ebf4
#
_entry.id   1eab36eb2eee33fa708957cee170ebf4
#
_cell.length_a   1.000
_cell.length_b   1.000
_cell.length_c   1.000
_cell.angle_alpha   90.00
_cell.angle_beta   90.00
_cell.angle_gamma   90.00
#
_symmetry.space_group_name_H-M   'P 1'
#
loop_
_entity.id
_entity.type
_entity.pdbx_description
1 polymer ?
#
loop_
_entity_poly.entity_id
_entity_poly.type
_entity_poly.pdbx_seq_one_letter_code
_entity_poly.pdbx_strand_id
1 'polypeptide(L)'
;MDLDNEIINLKQRKVHKAVIIPMIDYVPEILKKYNYDLPKIPRYIFNERVKELGRRAKLKQKIEIVRKKGKEREKRVYEKWEMISSHTCRRSFCTNMYLSGFPAGELMRISGHKSPSAFMRYIKVDNLQAAKRLKELRAKLAR
;
A
#
# COMPACT_ATOMS: atom_id res chain seq x y z
N MET A 1 6.70 -15.72 13.37
CA MET A 1 7.46 -14.45 13.48
C MET A 1 8.84 -14.79 14.00
N ASP A 2 9.83 -14.09 13.56
CA ASP A 2 11.21 -14.20 14.03
C ASP A 2 11.53 -12.84 14.68
N LEU A 3 11.64 -12.84 16.00
CA LEU A 3 11.80 -11.61 16.78
C LEU A 3 13.25 -11.14 16.79
N ASP A 4 14.20 -12.06 16.69
CA ASP A 4 15.64 -11.73 16.71
C ASP A 4 16.05 -10.99 15.43
N ASN A 5 15.46 -11.35 14.30
CA ASN A 5 15.68 -10.70 13.01
C ASN A 5 14.63 -9.63 12.69
N GLU A 6 13.69 -9.35 13.57
CA GLU A 6 12.59 -8.39 13.38
C GLU A 6 11.82 -8.61 12.07
N ILE A 7 11.47 -9.86 11.74
CA ILE A 7 10.76 -10.23 10.53
C ILE A 7 9.48 -11.01 10.78
N ILE A 8 8.50 -10.79 9.89
CA ILE A 8 7.23 -11.52 9.84
C ILE A 8 7.24 -12.45 8.63
N ASN A 9 7.19 -13.75 8.87
CA ASN A 9 7.05 -14.77 7.84
C ASN A 9 5.58 -15.04 7.57
N LEU A 10 5.11 -14.78 6.34
CA LEU A 10 3.73 -15.00 5.93
C LEU A 10 3.65 -15.92 4.70
N LYS A 11 2.71 -16.86 4.72
CA LYS A 11 2.37 -17.67 3.54
C LYS A 11 1.11 -17.12 2.88
N GLN A 12 1.25 -16.63 1.66
CA GLN A 12 0.12 -16.11 0.90
C GLN A 12 -0.85 -17.22 0.52
N ARG A 13 -2.14 -17.11 0.91
CA ARG A 13 -3.16 -18.14 0.66
C ARG A 13 -3.38 -18.48 -0.82
N LYS A 14 -3.42 -17.46 -1.70
CA LYS A 14 -3.75 -17.63 -3.13
C LYS A 14 -2.61 -18.24 -3.97
N VAL A 15 -1.37 -18.04 -3.56
CA VAL A 15 -0.18 -18.39 -4.38
C VAL A 15 0.80 -19.28 -3.64
N HIS A 16 0.49 -19.64 -2.41
CA HIS A 16 1.32 -20.46 -1.52
C HIS A 16 2.78 -19.98 -1.41
N LYS A 17 3.06 -18.72 -1.78
CA LYS A 17 4.39 -18.12 -1.73
C LYS A 17 4.67 -17.59 -0.33
N ALA A 18 5.82 -17.92 0.21
CA ALA A 18 6.32 -17.29 1.41
C ALA A 18 6.72 -15.84 1.12
N VAL A 19 6.37 -14.93 2.02
CA VAL A 19 6.75 -13.52 1.98
C VAL A 19 7.36 -13.17 3.32
N ILE A 20 8.51 -12.55 3.30
CA ILE A 20 9.23 -12.07 4.47
C ILE A 20 9.04 -10.55 4.52
N ILE A 21 8.49 -10.05 5.62
CA ILE A 21 8.18 -8.63 5.82
C ILE A 21 8.99 -8.13 6.99
N PRO A 22 9.81 -7.08 6.84
CA PRO A 22 10.52 -6.46 7.96
C PRO A 22 9.54 -5.77 8.90
N MET A 23 9.83 -5.82 10.20
CA MET A 23 9.09 -5.06 11.21
C MET A 23 9.69 -3.65 11.28
N ILE A 24 9.10 -2.72 10.55
CA ILE A 24 9.54 -1.33 10.48
C ILE A 24 8.53 -0.40 11.17
N ASP A 25 8.97 0.79 11.49
CA ASP A 25 8.18 1.88 12.10
C ASP A 25 7.45 1.42 13.37
N TYR A 26 6.13 1.53 13.41
CA TYR A 26 5.28 1.17 14.57
C TYR A 26 4.90 -0.31 14.65
N VAL A 27 5.37 -1.15 13.72
CA VAL A 27 4.97 -2.57 13.67
C VAL A 27 5.43 -3.34 14.92
N PRO A 28 6.68 -3.19 15.41
CA PRO A 28 7.12 -3.87 16.64
C PRO A 28 6.26 -3.50 17.86
N GLU A 29 5.94 -2.21 18.02
CA GLU A 29 5.13 -1.71 19.14
C GLU A 29 3.71 -2.29 19.11
N ILE A 30 3.09 -2.31 17.91
CA ILE A 30 1.76 -2.89 17.73
C ILE A 30 1.77 -4.38 18.07
N LEU A 31 2.75 -5.13 17.56
CA LEU A 31 2.86 -6.56 17.85
C LEU A 31 3.03 -6.83 19.35
N LYS A 32 3.89 -6.06 20.02
CA LYS A 32 4.11 -6.14 21.46
C LYS A 32 2.85 -5.85 22.27
N LYS A 33 2.09 -4.82 21.87
CA LYS A 33 0.80 -4.46 22.50
C LYS A 33 -0.21 -5.60 22.49
N TYR A 34 -0.20 -6.42 21.44
CA TYR A 34 -1.09 -7.58 21.29
C TYR A 34 -0.43 -8.92 21.64
N ASN A 35 0.68 -8.90 22.38
CA ASN A 35 1.43 -10.11 22.75
C ASN A 35 1.72 -11.01 21.52
N TYR A 36 2.00 -10.39 20.36
CA TYR A 36 2.26 -11.06 19.08
C TYR A 36 1.10 -11.91 18.52
N ASP A 37 -0.09 -11.82 19.14
CA ASP A 37 -1.33 -12.44 18.64
C ASP A 37 -2.31 -11.35 18.19
N LEU A 38 -2.28 -11.06 16.91
CA LEU A 38 -3.11 -10.01 16.33
C LEU A 38 -4.55 -10.49 16.15
N PRO A 39 -5.57 -9.66 16.46
CA PRO A 39 -6.96 -10.03 16.28
C PRO A 39 -7.27 -10.26 14.79
N LYS A 40 -8.03 -11.29 14.51
CA LYS A 40 -8.52 -11.59 13.14
C LYS A 40 -9.67 -10.65 12.80
N ILE A 41 -9.35 -9.57 12.10
CA ILE A 41 -10.34 -8.58 11.68
C ILE A 41 -10.90 -8.97 10.30
N PRO A 42 -12.21 -9.16 10.15
CA PRO A 42 -12.85 -9.36 8.84
C PRO A 42 -12.56 -8.20 7.90
N ARG A 43 -12.36 -8.51 6.61
CA ARG A 43 -11.96 -7.50 5.61
C ARG A 43 -12.96 -6.34 5.48
N TYR A 44 -14.25 -6.60 5.61
CA TYR A 44 -15.25 -5.56 5.53
C TYR A 44 -15.14 -4.58 6.70
N ILE A 45 -14.98 -5.08 7.94
CA ILE A 45 -14.76 -4.25 9.14
C ILE A 45 -13.49 -3.41 8.99
N PHE A 46 -12.39 -4.03 8.52
CA PHE A 46 -11.16 -3.29 8.27
C PHE A 46 -11.40 -2.14 7.27
N ASN A 47 -12.10 -2.40 6.16
CA ASN A 47 -12.38 -1.38 5.15
C ASN A 47 -13.26 -0.26 5.69
N GLU A 48 -14.25 -0.55 6.53
CA GLU A 48 -15.06 0.47 7.20
C GLU A 48 -14.20 1.35 8.11
N ARG A 49 -13.33 0.75 8.91
CA ARG A 49 -12.44 1.50 9.82
C ARG A 49 -11.45 2.39 9.09
N VAL A 50 -10.83 1.93 8.01
CA VAL A 50 -9.92 2.79 7.23
C VAL A 50 -10.65 3.91 6.50
N LYS A 51 -11.90 3.71 6.07
CA LYS A 51 -12.74 4.79 5.54
C LYS A 51 -13.04 5.84 6.60
N GLU A 52 -13.42 5.41 7.79
CA GLU A 52 -13.66 6.32 8.91
C GLU A 52 -12.40 7.14 9.27
N LEU A 53 -11.23 6.52 9.28
CA LEU A 53 -9.96 7.23 9.43
C LEU A 53 -9.75 8.27 8.32
N GLY A 54 -10.03 7.92 7.07
CA GLY A 54 -9.96 8.85 5.94
C GLY A 54 -10.92 10.03 6.08
N ARG A 55 -12.15 9.78 6.59
CA ARG A 55 -13.14 10.81 6.87
C ARG A 55 -12.66 11.76 7.97
N ARG A 56 -12.11 11.24 9.07
CA ARG A 56 -11.52 12.04 10.17
C ARG A 56 -10.31 12.85 9.69
N ALA A 57 -9.50 12.28 8.81
CA ALA A 57 -8.39 12.97 8.17
C ALA A 57 -8.84 14.01 7.11
N LYS A 58 -10.14 14.24 6.97
CA LYS A 58 -10.74 15.22 6.05
C LYS A 58 -10.35 15.02 4.58
N LEU A 59 -10.21 13.77 4.13
CA LEU A 59 -9.92 13.46 2.73
C LEU A 59 -11.17 13.64 1.86
N LYS A 60 -11.63 14.89 1.71
CA LYS A 60 -12.90 15.26 1.06
C LYS A 60 -12.77 15.57 -0.44
N GLN A 61 -11.60 15.39 -1.04
CA GLN A 61 -11.41 15.58 -2.49
C GLN A 61 -12.42 14.72 -3.26
N LYS A 62 -13.18 15.35 -4.16
CA LYS A 62 -14.13 14.67 -5.03
C LYS A 62 -13.41 13.92 -6.15
N ILE A 63 -13.81 12.67 -6.37
CA ILE A 63 -13.28 11.79 -7.41
C ILE A 63 -14.46 11.33 -8.27
N GLU A 64 -14.42 11.68 -9.55
CA GLU A 64 -15.40 11.20 -10.54
C GLU A 64 -14.97 9.83 -11.06
N ILE A 65 -15.87 8.86 -11.02
CA ILE A 65 -15.68 7.54 -11.62
C ILE A 65 -16.71 7.33 -12.69
N VAL A 66 -16.23 7.06 -13.92
CA VAL A 66 -17.08 6.70 -15.04
C VAL A 66 -17.01 5.18 -15.22
N ARG A 67 -18.13 4.50 -15.08
CA ARG A 67 -18.26 3.07 -15.34
C ARG A 67 -19.06 2.85 -16.63
N LYS A 68 -18.57 1.98 -17.50
CA LYS A 68 -19.34 1.49 -18.64
C LYS A 68 -20.23 0.34 -18.19
N LYS A 69 -21.53 0.44 -18.40
CA LYS A 69 -22.50 -0.63 -18.18
C LYS A 69 -23.20 -0.89 -19.52
N GLY A 70 -22.67 -1.83 -20.31
CA GLY A 70 -23.12 -2.01 -21.70
C GLY A 70 -22.75 -0.82 -22.57
N LYS A 71 -23.75 -0.20 -23.23
CA LYS A 71 -23.58 1.02 -24.06
C LYS A 71 -23.65 2.31 -23.24
N GLU A 72 -24.14 2.27 -22.02
CA GLU A 72 -24.30 3.43 -21.14
C GLU A 72 -23.04 3.73 -20.32
N ARG A 73 -22.81 5.02 -20.06
CA ARG A 73 -21.76 5.50 -19.16
C ARG A 73 -22.39 6.09 -17.92
N GLU A 74 -22.23 5.41 -16.78
CA GLU A 74 -22.66 5.89 -15.49
C GLU A 74 -21.53 6.67 -14.82
N LYS A 75 -21.78 7.93 -14.50
CA LYS A 75 -20.87 8.78 -13.74
C LYS A 75 -21.31 8.79 -12.27
N ARG A 76 -20.35 8.53 -11.37
CA ARG A 76 -20.56 8.67 -9.94
C ARG A 76 -19.44 9.49 -9.33
N VAL A 77 -19.80 10.39 -8.43
CA VAL A 77 -18.84 11.22 -7.69
C VAL A 77 -18.75 10.68 -6.26
N TYR A 78 -17.52 10.44 -5.82
CA TYR A 78 -17.23 9.97 -4.47
C TYR A 78 -16.28 10.96 -3.78
N GLU A 79 -16.37 11.05 -2.46
CA GLU A 79 -15.28 11.65 -1.69
C GLU A 79 -14.10 10.66 -1.59
N LYS A 80 -12.87 11.17 -1.55
CA LYS A 80 -11.65 10.34 -1.55
C LYS A 80 -11.64 9.31 -0.42
N TRP A 81 -12.17 9.65 0.77
CA TRP A 81 -12.23 8.72 1.91
C TRP A 81 -13.15 7.52 1.63
N GLU A 82 -14.21 7.67 0.85
CA GLU A 82 -15.11 6.57 0.48
C GLU A 82 -14.43 5.49 -0.36
N MET A 83 -13.36 5.88 -1.08
CA MET A 83 -12.60 5.02 -1.97
C MET A 83 -11.44 4.28 -1.29
N ILE A 84 -11.18 4.58 0.00
CA ILE A 84 -10.09 3.93 0.75
C ILE A 84 -10.49 2.49 1.12
N SER A 85 -9.52 1.60 1.01
CA SER A 85 -9.67 0.19 1.35
C SER A 85 -8.31 -0.41 1.73
N SER A 86 -8.28 -1.66 2.19
CA SER A 86 -7.04 -2.41 2.42
C SER A 86 -6.12 -2.42 1.20
N HIS A 87 -6.70 -2.42 0.02
CA HIS A 87 -5.96 -2.34 -1.24
C HIS A 87 -5.28 -0.99 -1.44
N THR A 88 -5.94 0.10 -1.03
CA THR A 88 -5.36 1.45 -1.05
C THR A 88 -4.16 1.54 -0.11
N CYS A 89 -4.25 0.98 1.10
CA CYS A 89 -3.15 0.94 2.06
C CYS A 89 -1.92 0.24 1.45
N ARG A 90 -2.13 -0.93 0.84
CA ARG A 90 -1.04 -1.66 0.17
C ARG A 90 -0.42 -0.86 -0.98
N ARG A 91 -1.24 -0.17 -1.78
CA ARG A 91 -0.74 0.68 -2.88
C ARG A 91 0.06 1.85 -2.36
N SER A 92 -0.43 2.52 -1.31
CA SER A 92 0.28 3.64 -0.69
C SER A 92 1.64 3.20 -0.16
N PHE A 93 1.71 2.07 0.53
CA PHE A 93 2.98 1.50 0.98
C PHE A 93 3.96 1.31 -0.19
N CYS A 94 3.55 0.57 -1.22
CA CYS A 94 4.42 0.31 -2.37
C CYS A 94 4.86 1.60 -3.07
N THR A 95 3.94 2.56 -3.26
CA THR A 95 4.25 3.83 -3.93
C THR A 95 5.20 4.69 -3.10
N ASN A 96 4.94 4.83 -1.80
CA ASN A 96 5.77 5.65 -0.92
C ASN A 96 7.18 5.08 -0.79
N MET A 97 7.31 3.76 -0.58
CA MET A 97 8.64 3.12 -0.53
C MET A 97 9.38 3.24 -1.86
N TYR A 98 8.70 3.09 -2.98
CA TYR A 98 9.30 3.29 -4.30
C TYR A 98 9.77 4.74 -4.48
N LEU A 99 8.98 5.72 -4.08
CA LEU A 99 9.35 7.14 -4.13
C LEU A 99 10.53 7.46 -3.20
N SER A 100 10.61 6.81 -2.03
CA SER A 100 11.73 6.94 -1.10
C SER A 100 13.05 6.32 -1.62
N GLY A 101 13.04 5.65 -2.78
CA GLY A 101 14.25 5.14 -3.42
C GLY A 101 14.47 3.64 -3.28
N PHE A 102 13.56 2.90 -2.61
CA PHE A 102 13.70 1.45 -2.50
C PHE A 102 13.55 0.77 -3.88
N PRO A 103 14.41 -0.23 -4.18
CA PRO A 103 14.37 -0.94 -5.45
C PRO A 103 13.03 -1.67 -5.68
N ALA A 104 12.47 -1.55 -6.88
CA ALA A 104 11.21 -2.19 -7.24
C ALA A 104 11.22 -3.71 -7.02
N GLY A 105 12.36 -4.38 -7.31
CA GLY A 105 12.52 -5.82 -7.13
C GLY A 105 12.36 -6.27 -5.67
N GLU A 106 12.91 -5.51 -4.73
CA GLU A 106 12.78 -5.78 -3.29
C GLU A 106 11.35 -5.55 -2.81
N LEU A 107 10.74 -4.43 -3.22
CA LEU A 107 9.35 -4.13 -2.90
C LEU A 107 8.39 -5.19 -3.45
N MET A 108 8.69 -5.76 -4.62
CA MET A 108 7.91 -6.87 -5.17
C MET A 108 7.99 -8.12 -4.29
N ARG A 109 9.16 -8.44 -3.74
CA ARG A 109 9.36 -9.58 -2.83
C ARG A 109 8.54 -9.41 -1.56
N ILE A 110 8.65 -8.25 -0.89
CA ILE A 110 7.92 -7.91 0.34
C ILE A 110 6.41 -7.85 0.09
N SER A 111 5.99 -7.23 -0.99
CA SER A 111 4.58 -7.09 -1.34
C SER A 111 3.99 -8.32 -2.03
N GLY A 112 4.81 -9.30 -2.43
CA GLY A 112 4.37 -10.54 -3.06
C GLY A 112 3.80 -10.38 -4.46
N HIS A 113 4.23 -9.39 -5.24
CA HIS A 113 3.88 -9.25 -6.64
C HIS A 113 4.64 -10.27 -7.49
N LYS A 114 3.96 -10.87 -8.48
CA LYS A 114 4.54 -11.92 -9.32
C LYS A 114 5.36 -11.39 -10.50
N SER A 115 5.00 -10.22 -11.02
CA SER A 115 5.66 -9.64 -12.19
C SER A 115 5.90 -8.15 -12.04
N PRO A 116 6.98 -7.63 -12.66
CA PRO A 116 7.26 -6.19 -12.69
C PRO A 116 6.11 -5.38 -13.28
N SER A 117 5.47 -5.84 -14.34
CA SER A 117 4.34 -5.17 -14.98
C SER A 117 3.13 -5.04 -14.04
N ALA A 118 2.84 -6.08 -13.24
CA ALA A 118 1.78 -6.05 -12.24
C ALA A 118 2.12 -5.08 -11.10
N PHE A 119 3.39 -5.04 -10.67
CA PHE A 119 3.86 -4.12 -9.65
C PHE A 119 3.82 -2.66 -10.14
N MET A 120 4.33 -2.36 -11.33
CA MET A 120 4.34 -1.00 -11.88
C MET A 120 2.94 -0.43 -12.09
N ARG A 121 1.93 -1.24 -12.38
CA ARG A 121 0.52 -0.80 -12.38
C ARG A 121 0.03 -0.35 -10.99
N TYR A 122 0.64 -0.84 -9.92
CA TYR A 122 0.39 -0.42 -8.55
C TYR A 122 1.01 0.93 -8.23
N ILE A 123 2.18 1.19 -8.80
CA ILE A 123 2.95 2.42 -8.60
C ILE A 123 2.37 3.49 -9.52
N LYS A 124 1.52 4.37 -8.98
CA LYS A 124 1.02 5.53 -9.71
C LYS A 124 1.92 6.74 -9.44
N VAL A 125 3.01 6.79 -10.14
CA VAL A 125 3.94 7.93 -10.14
C VAL A 125 3.72 8.69 -11.44
N ASP A 126 3.39 9.96 -11.35
CA ASP A 126 3.30 10.85 -12.51
C ASP A 126 4.71 11.32 -12.95
N ASN A 127 4.78 11.93 -14.13
CA ASN A 127 6.05 12.37 -14.71
C ASN A 127 6.77 13.41 -13.83
N LEU A 128 6.03 14.28 -13.16
CA LEU A 128 6.58 15.30 -12.26
C LEU A 128 7.20 14.66 -11.02
N GLN A 129 6.51 13.70 -10.42
CA GLN A 129 7.00 12.94 -9.27
C GLN A 129 8.25 12.14 -9.65
N ALA A 130 8.27 11.52 -10.83
CA ALA A 130 9.44 10.81 -11.34
C ALA A 130 10.65 11.73 -11.51
N ALA A 131 10.45 12.93 -12.09
CA ALA A 131 11.51 13.92 -12.26
C ALA A 131 12.06 14.45 -10.92
N LYS A 132 11.18 14.76 -9.97
CA LYS A 132 11.59 15.18 -8.62
C LYS A 132 12.41 14.10 -7.92
N ARG A 133 11.95 12.85 -7.98
CA ARG A 133 12.66 11.71 -7.41
C ARG A 133 14.06 11.54 -7.99
N LEU A 134 14.20 11.63 -9.31
CA LEU A 134 15.50 11.53 -9.95
C LEU A 134 16.46 12.61 -9.45
N LYS A 135 16.00 13.86 -9.33
CA LYS A 135 16.77 14.97 -8.79
C LYS A 135 17.24 14.71 -7.34
N GLU A 136 16.32 14.24 -6.48
CA GLU A 136 16.63 13.94 -5.07
C GLU A 136 17.62 12.79 -4.91
N LEU A 137 17.44 11.71 -5.68
CA LEU A 137 18.34 10.56 -5.64
C LEU A 137 19.75 10.96 -6.11
N ARG A 138 19.86 11.77 -7.17
CA ARG A 138 21.13 12.26 -7.65
C ARG A 138 21.84 13.15 -6.62
N ALA A 139 21.10 14.00 -5.93
CA ALA A 139 21.67 14.84 -4.87
C ALA A 139 22.15 14.02 -3.66
N LYS A 140 21.52 12.87 -3.36
CA LYS A 140 21.98 11.95 -2.30
C LYS A 140 23.26 11.18 -2.68
N LEU A 141 23.43 10.86 -3.95
CA LEU A 141 24.61 10.16 -4.46
C LEU A 141 25.83 11.08 -4.64
N ALA A 142 25.63 12.39 -4.66
CA ALA A 142 26.68 13.40 -4.80
C ALA A 142 27.26 13.88 -3.44
N ARG A 143 26.78 13.32 -2.34
CA ARG A 143 27.28 13.54 -0.96
C ARG A 143 28.12 12.36 -0.49
#